data_39e34999e1731cbb2ea79694d2eb138f
#
_entry.id   39e34999e1731cbb2ea79694d2eb138f
#
_cell.length_a   1.000
_cell.length_b   1.000
_cell.length_c   1.000
_cell.angle_alpha   90.00
_cell.angle_beta   90.00
_cell.angle_gamma   90.00
#
_symmetry.space_group_name_H-M   'P 1'
#
loop_
_entity.id
_entity.type
_entity.pdbx_description
1 polymer ?
#
loop_
_entity_poly.entity_id
_entity_poly.type
_entity_poly.pdbx_seq_one_letter_code
_entity_poly.pdbx_strand_id
1 'polypeptide(L)'
;MIWRELVITLFLVCIQLCTSFVVQPNRLQNTYLKSSSDSVQTEIDYEVPEDAVITIKPKAMNRLRELKEKEGKESLVLRMGVRNGGCSGLSYVMDFSTEDAIEEDDAIDEYPKESIKCVVDAKSMLYLYGLELDYSEELIGGGFKFFNPNAEESCGCGSSFGV
;
A
#
# COMPACT_ATOMS: atom_id res chain seq x y z
N MET A 1 -39.25 44.64 -34.14
CA MET A 1 -38.20 44.61 -33.15
C MET A 1 -38.62 43.86 -31.85
N ILE A 2 -39.87 43.78 -31.53
CA ILE A 2 -40.40 43.18 -30.29
C ILE A 2 -40.34 41.65 -30.29
N TRP A 3 -40.38 40.99 -31.44
CA TRP A 3 -40.35 39.52 -31.54
C TRP A 3 -38.98 38.87 -31.29
N ARG A 4 -37.89 39.59 -31.51
CA ARG A 4 -36.52 39.07 -31.25
C ARG A 4 -36.22 39.00 -29.75
N GLU A 5 -36.69 39.95 -28.98
CA GLU A 5 -36.51 39.99 -27.53
C GLU A 5 -37.32 38.89 -26.84
N LEU A 6 -38.51 38.57 -27.36
CA LEU A 6 -39.37 37.53 -26.81
C LEU A 6 -38.78 36.10 -27.02
N VAL A 7 -38.13 35.89 -28.16
CA VAL A 7 -37.49 34.60 -28.47
C VAL A 7 -36.21 34.40 -27.61
N ILE A 8 -35.43 35.45 -27.38
CA ILE A 8 -34.24 35.39 -26.56
C ILE A 8 -34.56 35.11 -25.09
N THR A 9 -35.60 35.77 -24.56
CA THR A 9 -36.04 35.52 -23.17
C THR A 9 -36.62 34.14 -22.98
N LEU A 10 -37.36 33.60 -23.96
CA LEU A 10 -37.89 32.24 -23.91
C LEU A 10 -36.75 31.19 -23.95
N PHE A 11 -35.69 31.46 -24.73
CA PHE A 11 -34.53 30.59 -24.84
C PHE A 11 -33.68 30.56 -23.55
N LEU A 12 -33.54 31.72 -22.91
CA LEU A 12 -32.84 31.83 -21.64
C LEU A 12 -33.57 31.13 -20.48
N VAL A 13 -34.93 31.22 -20.47
CA VAL A 13 -35.73 30.50 -19.46
C VAL A 13 -35.70 29.01 -19.69
N CYS A 14 -35.63 28.54 -20.95
CA CYS A 14 -35.53 27.12 -21.26
C CYS A 14 -34.15 26.51 -20.81
N ILE A 15 -33.07 27.32 -20.94
CA ILE A 15 -31.71 26.87 -20.46
C ILE A 15 -31.70 26.79 -18.94
N GLN A 16 -32.36 27.70 -18.21
CA GLN A 16 -32.40 27.63 -16.74
C GLN A 16 -33.25 26.46 -16.21
N LEU A 17 -34.24 26.00 -16.95
CA LEU A 17 -35.03 24.83 -16.55
C LEU A 17 -34.35 23.48 -16.85
N CYS A 18 -33.39 23.45 -17.81
CA CYS A 18 -32.61 22.23 -18.10
C CYS A 18 -31.49 21.96 -17.13
N THR A 19 -31.05 22.93 -16.32
CA THR A 19 -29.94 22.72 -15.36
C THR A 19 -30.36 22.11 -14.03
N SER A 20 -31.67 21.87 -13.80
CA SER A 20 -32.18 21.33 -12.53
C SER A 20 -32.34 19.80 -12.50
N PHE A 21 -31.97 19.10 -13.58
CA PHE A 21 -32.02 17.64 -13.59
C PHE A 21 -30.61 17.04 -13.48
N VAL A 22 -29.96 17.29 -12.34
CA VAL A 22 -28.82 16.51 -11.94
C VAL A 22 -29.32 15.15 -11.46
N VAL A 23 -29.22 14.17 -12.33
CA VAL A 23 -29.42 12.76 -11.96
C VAL A 23 -28.35 12.41 -10.93
N GLN A 24 -28.75 12.34 -9.68
CA GLN A 24 -27.89 11.77 -8.62
C GLN A 24 -27.76 10.27 -8.88
N PRO A 25 -26.53 9.73 -8.96
CA PRO A 25 -26.35 8.28 -9.01
C PRO A 25 -26.90 7.70 -7.70
N ASN A 26 -27.89 6.83 -7.85
CA ASN A 26 -28.54 6.08 -6.78
C ASN A 26 -27.46 5.33 -5.98
N ARG A 27 -27.12 5.86 -4.80
CA ARG A 27 -26.25 5.19 -3.83
C ARG A 27 -27.05 4.02 -3.26
N LEU A 28 -26.97 2.88 -3.90
CA LEU A 28 -27.39 1.61 -3.30
C LEU A 28 -26.55 1.44 -2.01
N GLN A 29 -27.19 1.74 -0.90
CA GLN A 29 -26.65 1.43 0.43
C GLN A 29 -26.67 -0.08 0.55
N ASN A 30 -25.50 -0.67 0.31
CA ASN A 30 -25.23 -2.06 0.62
C ASN A 30 -25.07 -2.16 2.14
N THR A 31 -26.20 -2.32 2.85
CA THR A 31 -26.25 -2.65 4.26
C THR A 31 -25.84 -4.11 4.45
N TYR A 32 -24.53 -4.37 4.34
CA TYR A 32 -23.98 -5.59 4.90
C TYR A 32 -23.89 -5.42 6.41
N LEU A 33 -24.50 -6.34 7.11
CA LEU A 33 -24.45 -6.49 8.55
C LEU A 33 -22.99 -6.40 9.03
N LYS A 34 -22.70 -5.32 9.75
CA LYS A 34 -21.42 -5.07 10.40
C LYS A 34 -21.27 -6.07 11.54
N SER A 35 -20.60 -7.20 11.27
CA SER A 35 -20.05 -8.02 12.31
C SER A 35 -18.98 -7.20 13.03
N SER A 36 -19.20 -6.99 14.31
CA SER A 36 -18.31 -6.26 15.21
C SER A 36 -17.01 -7.04 15.40
N SER A 37 -16.00 -6.68 14.64
CA SER A 37 -14.61 -6.86 15.03
C SER A 37 -13.95 -5.49 14.87
N ASP A 38 -13.51 -4.92 16.00
CA ASP A 38 -12.79 -3.66 16.07
C ASP A 38 -11.47 -3.75 15.27
N SER A 39 -11.56 -3.52 13.98
CA SER A 39 -10.42 -3.12 13.19
C SER A 39 -10.47 -1.61 13.08
N VAL A 40 -9.68 -0.93 13.90
CA VAL A 40 -9.29 0.46 13.64
C VAL A 40 -8.76 0.50 12.21
N GLN A 41 -9.56 1.01 11.29
CA GLN A 41 -9.12 1.32 9.94
C GLN A 41 -8.19 2.52 10.08
N THR A 42 -6.89 2.22 10.21
CA THR A 42 -5.84 3.23 10.05
C THR A 42 -5.94 3.68 8.60
N GLU A 43 -6.43 4.89 8.36
CA GLU A 43 -6.42 5.50 7.03
C GLU A 43 -4.99 5.48 6.53
N ILE A 44 -4.81 4.97 5.29
CA ILE A 44 -3.52 4.97 4.63
C ILE A 44 -3.24 6.43 4.25
N ASP A 45 -2.29 7.08 4.92
CA ASP A 45 -1.91 8.48 4.72
C ASP A 45 -0.68 8.64 3.81
N TYR A 46 -0.23 7.55 3.19
CA TYR A 46 0.89 7.51 2.25
C TYR A 46 0.46 6.90 0.91
N GLU A 47 1.18 7.25 -0.14
CA GLU A 47 0.95 6.74 -1.49
C GLU A 47 1.74 5.45 -1.68
N VAL A 48 1.04 4.36 -2.01
CA VAL A 48 1.66 3.11 -2.43
C VAL A 48 1.92 3.22 -3.94
N PRO A 49 3.14 2.98 -4.43
CA PRO A 49 3.41 2.96 -5.86
C PRO A 49 2.51 1.93 -6.58
N GLU A 50 1.99 2.27 -7.76
CA GLU A 50 1.09 1.38 -8.51
C GLU A 50 1.78 0.07 -8.93
N ASP A 51 3.09 0.13 -9.19
CA ASP A 51 3.91 -1.01 -9.61
C ASP A 51 4.78 -1.57 -8.46
N ALA A 52 4.40 -1.30 -7.19
CA ALA A 52 5.19 -1.75 -6.04
C ALA A 52 5.33 -3.28 -6.02
N VAL A 53 6.57 -3.74 -5.88
CA VAL A 53 6.88 -5.16 -5.67
C VAL A 53 6.41 -5.61 -4.30
N ILE A 54 6.54 -4.73 -3.30
CA ILE A 54 6.14 -4.99 -1.91
C ILE A 54 5.15 -3.92 -1.44
N THR A 55 4.00 -4.36 -0.95
CA THR A 55 3.02 -3.47 -0.32
C THR A 55 3.29 -3.37 1.17
N ILE A 56 3.65 -2.18 1.64
CA ILE A 56 3.85 -1.93 3.08
C ILE A 56 2.50 -1.55 3.69
N LYS A 57 2.06 -2.26 4.74
CA LYS A 57 0.83 -1.95 5.46
C LYS A 57 1.02 -0.76 6.42
N PRO A 58 -0.06 -0.05 6.83
CA PRO A 58 0.05 1.14 7.68
C PRO A 58 0.81 0.93 8.99
N LYS A 59 0.61 -0.21 9.65
CA LYS A 59 1.32 -0.52 10.91
C LYS A 59 2.82 -0.71 10.68
N ALA A 60 3.19 -1.39 9.61
CA ALA A 60 4.58 -1.56 9.22
C ALA A 60 5.23 -0.21 8.84
N MET A 61 4.51 0.63 8.08
CA MET A 61 4.97 1.97 7.72
C MET A 61 5.23 2.84 8.96
N ASN A 62 4.31 2.87 9.91
CA ASN A 62 4.49 3.60 11.16
C ASN A 62 5.72 3.10 11.93
N ARG A 63 5.92 1.78 11.96
CA ARG A 63 7.11 1.21 12.62
C ARG A 63 8.41 1.59 11.93
N LEU A 64 8.41 1.64 10.59
CA LEU A 64 9.58 2.09 9.81
C LEU A 64 9.89 3.57 10.05
N ARG A 65 8.86 4.43 10.16
CA ARG A 65 9.01 5.84 10.54
C ARG A 65 9.67 5.99 11.90
N GLU A 66 9.18 5.27 12.91
CA GLU A 66 9.77 5.25 14.26
C GLU A 66 11.24 4.81 14.25
N LEU A 67 11.56 3.77 13.48
CA LEU A 67 12.94 3.28 13.35
C LEU A 67 13.84 4.31 12.68
N LYS A 68 13.36 4.98 11.62
CA LYS A 68 14.07 6.07 10.96
C LYS A 68 14.41 7.20 11.92
N GLU A 69 13.41 7.67 12.69
CA GLU A 69 13.57 8.72 13.68
C GLU A 69 14.56 8.31 14.80
N LYS A 70 14.47 7.08 15.27
CA LYS A 70 15.31 6.54 16.32
C LYS A 70 16.79 6.44 15.90
N GLU A 71 17.02 6.16 14.62
CA GLU A 71 18.37 6.13 14.05
C GLU A 71 18.88 7.51 13.63
N GLY A 72 18.02 8.55 13.66
CA GLY A 72 18.35 9.91 13.26
C GLY A 72 18.70 10.04 11.77
N LYS A 73 18.15 9.16 10.94
CA LYS A 73 18.39 9.14 9.49
C LYS A 73 17.38 10.03 8.75
N GLU A 74 17.82 10.74 7.72
CA GLU A 74 16.95 11.51 6.83
C GLU A 74 16.16 10.59 5.89
N SER A 75 16.79 9.51 5.41
CA SER A 75 16.18 8.46 4.58
C SER A 75 16.42 7.07 5.17
N LEU A 76 15.49 6.15 4.94
CA LEU A 76 15.60 4.76 5.35
C LEU A 76 15.53 3.87 4.11
N VAL A 77 16.56 3.04 3.92
CA VAL A 77 16.59 2.01 2.88
C VAL A 77 16.35 0.64 3.52
N LEU A 78 15.23 0.03 3.15
CA LEU A 78 14.84 -1.31 3.58
C LEU A 78 15.18 -2.28 2.46
N ARG A 79 16.17 -3.16 2.67
CA ARG A 79 16.52 -4.20 1.70
C ARG A 79 15.81 -5.50 2.03
N MET A 80 15.08 -6.01 1.03
CA MET A 80 14.31 -7.25 1.12
C MET A 80 14.87 -8.30 0.17
N GLY A 81 14.94 -9.53 0.66
CA GLY A 81 15.43 -10.64 -0.13
C GLY A 81 14.97 -11.98 0.40
N VAL A 82 15.37 -13.06 -0.27
CA VAL A 82 15.18 -14.43 0.17
C VAL A 82 16.52 -15.16 0.20
N ARG A 83 16.66 -16.07 1.14
CA ARG A 83 17.81 -16.99 1.22
C ARG A 83 17.33 -18.42 1.43
N ASN A 84 18.14 -19.38 1.00
CA ASN A 84 17.89 -20.77 1.30
C ASN A 84 18.00 -21.00 2.81
N GLY A 85 17.02 -21.67 3.40
CA GLY A 85 16.99 -21.99 4.83
C GLY A 85 15.57 -22.01 5.40
N GLY A 86 15.48 -22.29 6.68
CA GLY A 86 14.19 -22.43 7.36
C GLY A 86 13.57 -23.81 7.20
N CYS A 87 12.35 -23.96 7.76
CA CYS A 87 11.62 -25.23 7.76
C CYS A 87 11.04 -25.59 6.39
N SER A 88 10.76 -24.59 5.58
CA SER A 88 10.01 -24.70 4.31
C SER A 88 10.88 -24.42 3.07
N GLY A 89 12.18 -24.28 3.21
CA GLY A 89 13.16 -24.15 2.12
C GLY A 89 13.69 -22.74 1.88
N LEU A 90 12.86 -21.69 1.97
CA LEU A 90 13.25 -20.29 1.80
C LEU A 90 12.93 -19.49 3.06
N SER A 91 13.77 -18.51 3.38
CA SER A 91 13.55 -17.55 4.48
C SER A 91 13.61 -16.12 3.97
N TYR A 92 12.71 -15.28 4.47
CA TYR A 92 12.77 -13.85 4.22
C TYR A 92 13.98 -13.22 4.91
N VAL A 93 14.61 -12.30 4.22
CA VAL A 93 15.70 -11.46 4.73
C VAL A 93 15.22 -10.02 4.64
N MET A 94 15.29 -9.30 5.74
CA MET A 94 14.94 -7.90 5.84
C MET A 94 16.04 -7.17 6.61
N ASP A 95 16.76 -6.30 5.94
CA ASP A 95 17.88 -5.56 6.51
C ASP A 95 17.77 -4.08 6.17
N PHE A 96 18.32 -3.24 7.05
CA PHE A 96 18.47 -1.81 6.76
C PHE A 96 19.80 -1.57 6.06
N SER A 97 19.76 -0.86 4.95
CA SER A 97 20.90 -0.63 4.08
C SER A 97 21.15 0.88 3.88
N THR A 98 22.12 1.18 3.05
CA THR A 98 22.41 2.54 2.58
C THR A 98 22.14 2.63 1.09
N GLU A 99 21.97 3.86 0.57
CA GLU A 99 21.73 4.07 -0.85
C GLU A 99 22.89 3.59 -1.73
N ASP A 100 24.13 3.63 -1.21
CA ASP A 100 25.33 3.16 -1.93
C ASP A 100 25.35 1.64 -2.16
N ALA A 101 24.52 0.89 -1.43
CA ALA A 101 24.44 -0.57 -1.54
C ALA A 101 23.34 -1.04 -2.51
N ILE A 102 22.67 -0.14 -3.19
CA ILE A 102 21.65 -0.45 -4.20
C ILE A 102 22.35 -0.81 -5.50
N GLU A 103 22.01 -1.97 -6.05
CA GLU A 103 22.54 -2.46 -7.32
C GLU A 103 21.64 -2.01 -8.49
N GLU A 104 22.19 -1.95 -9.72
CA GLU A 104 21.44 -1.50 -10.90
C GLU A 104 20.25 -2.39 -11.27
N ASP A 105 20.32 -3.67 -10.91
CA ASP A 105 19.28 -4.68 -11.19
C ASP A 105 18.24 -4.80 -10.07
N ASP A 106 18.40 -4.06 -8.96
CA ASP A 106 17.48 -4.09 -7.84
C ASP A 106 16.17 -3.36 -8.17
N ALA A 107 15.03 -3.92 -7.77
CA ALA A 107 13.76 -3.25 -7.84
C ALA A 107 13.60 -2.30 -6.65
N ILE A 108 13.13 -1.07 -6.90
CA ILE A 108 13.03 -0.02 -5.89
C ILE A 108 11.60 0.50 -5.82
N ASP A 109 10.95 0.30 -4.68
CA ASP A 109 9.66 0.91 -4.36
C ASP A 109 9.92 2.15 -3.49
N GLU A 110 9.64 3.33 -4.02
CA GLU A 110 9.90 4.59 -3.33
C GLU A 110 8.65 5.13 -2.66
N TYR A 111 8.78 5.51 -1.39
CA TYR A 111 7.76 6.22 -0.59
C TYR A 111 8.29 7.63 -0.25
N PRO A 112 8.19 8.59 -1.19
CA PRO A 112 8.87 9.87 -1.08
C PRO A 112 8.38 10.72 0.09
N LYS A 113 7.09 10.68 0.42
CA LYS A 113 6.53 11.39 1.58
C LYS A 113 7.16 10.95 2.91
N GLU A 114 7.52 9.66 2.97
CA GLU A 114 8.08 9.04 4.17
C GLU A 114 9.61 9.05 4.16
N SER A 115 10.23 9.37 3.03
CA SER A 115 11.67 9.21 2.80
C SER A 115 12.12 7.77 3.11
N ILE A 116 11.34 6.80 2.64
CA ILE A 116 11.61 5.37 2.78
C ILE A 116 11.69 4.76 1.38
N LYS A 117 12.72 3.94 1.16
CA LYS A 117 12.89 3.15 -0.06
C LYS A 117 12.90 1.67 0.32
N CYS A 118 12.07 0.88 -0.34
CA CYS A 118 12.09 -0.57 -0.23
C CYS A 118 12.82 -1.12 -1.46
N VAL A 119 13.93 -1.82 -1.23
CA VAL A 119 14.80 -2.36 -2.28
C VAL A 119 14.70 -3.88 -2.26
N VAL A 120 14.39 -4.47 -3.40
CA VAL A 120 14.26 -5.91 -3.57
C VAL A 120 15.35 -6.38 -4.51
N ASP A 121 16.19 -7.33 -4.06
CA ASP A 121 17.23 -7.86 -4.93
C ASP A 121 16.64 -8.62 -6.13
N ALA A 122 17.28 -8.52 -7.29
CA ALA A 122 16.79 -9.07 -8.56
C ALA A 122 16.50 -10.58 -8.50
N LYS A 123 17.27 -11.34 -7.71
CA LYS A 123 17.11 -12.80 -7.57
C LYS A 123 15.88 -13.15 -6.73
N SER A 124 15.53 -12.29 -5.78
CA SER A 124 14.40 -12.47 -4.87
C SER A 124 13.09 -11.95 -5.42
N MET A 125 13.13 -11.11 -6.47
CA MET A 125 11.96 -10.42 -7.03
C MET A 125 10.83 -11.39 -7.40
N LEU A 126 11.15 -12.53 -8.04
CA LEU A 126 10.15 -13.52 -8.45
C LEU A 126 9.40 -14.14 -7.26
N TYR A 127 10.07 -14.26 -6.13
CA TYR A 127 9.49 -14.83 -4.90
C TYR A 127 8.72 -13.79 -4.08
N LEU A 128 9.11 -12.51 -4.17
CA LEU A 128 8.60 -11.44 -3.32
C LEU A 128 7.55 -10.55 -4.03
N TYR A 129 7.29 -10.76 -5.31
CA TYR A 129 6.32 -9.96 -6.04
C TYR A 129 4.92 -10.08 -5.42
N GLY A 130 4.33 -8.94 -5.05
CA GLY A 130 3.03 -8.90 -4.39
C GLY A 130 3.08 -9.19 -2.89
N LEU A 131 4.27 -9.29 -2.28
CA LEU A 131 4.42 -9.46 -0.84
C LEU A 131 3.79 -8.29 -0.09
N GLU A 132 3.05 -8.59 0.98
CA GLU A 132 2.56 -7.60 1.92
C GLU A 132 3.40 -7.64 3.20
N LEU A 133 3.94 -6.48 3.59
CA LEU A 133 4.68 -6.28 4.84
C LEU A 133 3.77 -5.64 5.88
N ASP A 134 3.51 -6.33 6.98
CA ASP A 134 2.75 -5.82 8.12
C ASP A 134 3.61 -5.82 9.40
N TYR A 135 3.11 -5.24 10.46
CA TYR A 135 3.75 -5.20 11.77
C TYR A 135 2.75 -5.50 12.88
N SER A 136 3.14 -6.38 13.79
CA SER A 136 2.36 -6.73 14.98
C SER A 136 3.13 -6.37 16.25
N GLU A 137 2.45 -5.73 17.20
CA GLU A 137 2.99 -5.38 18.52
C GLU A 137 2.73 -6.46 19.58
N GLU A 138 2.29 -7.64 19.18
CA GLU A 138 1.98 -8.72 20.10
C GLU A 138 3.21 -9.11 20.92
N LEU A 139 2.99 -9.37 22.24
CA LEU A 139 4.05 -9.78 23.18
C LEU A 139 4.72 -11.12 22.78
N ILE A 140 3.94 -12.00 22.14
CA ILE A 140 4.44 -13.30 21.67
C ILE A 140 4.29 -13.33 20.15
N GLY A 141 5.41 -13.42 19.44
CA GLY A 141 5.43 -13.45 17.99
C GLY A 141 5.20 -12.09 17.33
N GLY A 142 5.35 -10.97 18.05
CA GLY A 142 5.33 -9.64 17.48
C GLY A 142 6.54 -9.36 16.57
N GLY A 143 6.43 -8.31 15.75
CA GLY A 143 7.45 -7.93 14.78
C GLY A 143 6.88 -7.78 13.37
N PHE A 144 7.77 -7.69 12.39
CA PHE A 144 7.36 -7.65 11.00
C PHE A 144 6.79 -9.00 10.56
N LYS A 145 5.68 -8.94 9.83
CA LYS A 145 4.94 -10.09 9.30
C LYS A 145 4.94 -10.02 7.78
N PHE A 146 5.14 -11.17 7.16
CA PHE A 146 5.23 -11.32 5.71
C PHE A 146 4.05 -12.15 5.22
N PHE A 147 3.24 -11.56 4.33
CA PHE A 147 2.15 -12.24 3.65
C PHE A 147 2.50 -12.34 2.17
N ASN A 148 2.89 -13.51 1.73
CA ASN A 148 3.37 -13.74 0.39
C ASN A 148 2.34 -14.53 -0.42
N PRO A 149 1.79 -13.97 -1.50
CA PRO A 149 0.83 -14.68 -2.35
C PRO A 149 1.45 -15.85 -3.13
N ASN A 150 2.79 -15.86 -3.29
CA ASN A 150 3.52 -16.89 -4.03
C ASN A 150 3.98 -18.06 -3.14
N ALA A 151 3.72 -18.00 -1.83
CA ALA A 151 4.07 -19.09 -0.91
C ALA A 151 2.99 -20.17 -0.91
N GLU A 152 3.37 -21.41 -1.21
CA GLU A 152 2.50 -22.58 -1.08
C GLU A 152 2.42 -23.04 0.39
N GLU A 153 3.53 -22.96 1.10
CA GLU A 153 3.64 -23.27 2.53
C GLU A 153 4.31 -22.13 3.28
N SER A 154 3.82 -21.80 4.46
CA SER A 154 4.45 -20.83 5.34
C SER A 154 4.68 -21.42 6.72
N CYS A 155 5.83 -21.13 7.32
CA CYS A 155 6.10 -21.49 8.71
C CYS A 155 5.12 -20.75 9.64
N GLY A 156 4.71 -21.39 10.73
CA GLY A 156 3.87 -20.77 11.75
C GLY A 156 4.47 -19.50 12.39
N CYS A 157 5.78 -19.30 12.28
CA CYS A 157 6.47 -18.07 12.70
C CYS A 157 6.43 -16.96 11.63
N GLY A 158 6.02 -17.26 10.38
CA GLY A 158 5.94 -16.31 9.28
C GLY A 158 7.28 -15.86 8.69
N SER A 159 8.41 -16.45 9.10
CA SER A 159 9.75 -16.05 8.64
C SER A 159 10.32 -16.91 7.51
N SER A 160 9.66 -18.03 7.17
CA SER A 160 10.08 -18.93 6.10
C SER A 160 8.89 -19.47 5.33
N PHE A 161 9.12 -19.83 4.08
CA PHE A 161 8.08 -20.27 3.15
C PHE A 161 8.62 -21.28 2.14
N GLY A 162 7.72 -22.07 1.55
CA GLY A 162 7.96 -22.94 0.41
C GLY A 162 7.25 -22.44 -0.84
N VAL A 163 7.82 -22.74 -2.01
CA VAL A 163 7.26 -22.48 -3.34
C VAL A 163 7.24 -23.74 -4.15
#